data_7d7c6b86f2e097f277230470c57d7e15
#
_entry.id   7d7c6b86f2e097f277230470c57d7e15
#
_cell.length_a   1.000
_cell.length_b   1.000
_cell.length_c   1.000
_cell.angle_alpha   90.00
_cell.angle_beta   90.00
_cell.angle_gamma   90.00
#
_symmetry.space_group_name_H-M   'P 1'
#
loop_
_entity.id
_entity.type
_entity.pdbx_description
1 polymer ?
#
loop_
_entity_poly.entity_id
_entity_poly.type
_entity_poly.pdbx_seq_one_letter_code
_entity_poly.pdbx_strand_id
1 'polypeptide(L)'
;MRSQNTISCGLLAVLVAGTLHAQDQPPQPPFRIAGNLYYVGTNDLASYLITTPAGHILINSTLEENVPLIQRNVEQLGFRFTDIKILLISHAHWDHDAGSASVKQLTGATYMVMAGDVDVVESGGKTDFQYGNQPSSLYPATKVDRVLHDGDEVKLGNTVLVAHLTPGHTKGCTTWTLEVQEAGRTYKVVIVGSPNVNPGYQLVNNQSYPQIAADYERTFRVLKSLPCDIFLGAHGSYFDLASKYAKLQQGVPMPFVDSQGYKNYVAEREAAFQNALEEQTRRGR
;
A
#
# COMPACT_ATOMS: atom_id res chain seq x y z
N MET A 1 68.21 -26.63 19.23
CA MET A 1 67.25 -26.30 18.17
C MET A 1 65.88 -26.68 18.67
N ARG A 2 65.06 -25.70 19.07
CA ARG A 2 63.68 -25.91 19.54
C ARG A 2 62.75 -25.29 18.45
N SER A 3 61.98 -26.16 17.85
CA SER A 3 60.94 -25.77 16.89
C SER A 3 59.75 -25.18 17.64
N GLN A 4 59.36 -23.96 17.31
CA GLN A 4 58.09 -23.34 17.78
C GLN A 4 57.00 -23.59 16.75
N ASN A 5 55.97 -24.36 17.13
CA ASN A 5 54.74 -24.51 16.37
C ASN A 5 53.80 -23.35 16.72
N THR A 6 53.54 -22.47 15.79
CA THR A 6 52.52 -21.43 15.85
C THR A 6 51.20 -22.03 15.42
N ILE A 7 50.23 -22.13 16.34
CA ILE A 7 48.81 -22.49 16.06
C ILE A 7 48.12 -21.20 15.68
N SER A 8 47.69 -21.12 14.42
CA SER A 8 46.85 -20.04 13.91
C SER A 8 45.39 -20.34 14.20
N CYS A 9 44.77 -19.58 15.11
CA CYS A 9 43.36 -19.69 15.46
C CYS A 9 42.58 -18.81 14.45
N GLY A 10 41.96 -19.45 13.46
CA GLY A 10 41.08 -18.77 12.53
C GLY A 10 39.71 -18.47 13.20
N LEU A 11 39.42 -17.19 13.40
CA LEU A 11 38.10 -16.74 13.83
C LEU A 11 37.12 -16.87 12.64
N LEU A 12 36.20 -17.82 12.76
CA LEU A 12 35.08 -17.95 11.82
C LEU A 12 34.00 -16.92 12.25
N ALA A 13 33.91 -15.79 11.54
CA ALA A 13 32.83 -14.84 11.72
C ALA A 13 31.56 -15.42 11.07
N VAL A 14 30.64 -15.90 11.89
CA VAL A 14 29.27 -16.28 11.45
C VAL A 14 28.50 -15.00 11.26
N LEU A 15 28.33 -14.59 9.98
CA LEU A 15 27.36 -13.57 9.59
C LEU A 15 25.95 -14.13 9.78
N VAL A 16 25.32 -13.80 10.90
CA VAL A 16 23.87 -14.00 11.09
C VAL A 16 23.19 -12.94 10.23
N ALA A 17 22.77 -13.32 9.03
CA ALA A 17 21.81 -12.54 8.26
C ALA A 17 20.47 -12.56 9.01
N GLY A 18 20.23 -11.51 9.79
CA GLY A 18 18.93 -11.29 10.42
C GLY A 18 17.89 -11.11 9.32
N THR A 19 16.97 -12.07 9.19
CA THR A 19 15.73 -11.86 8.43
C THR A 19 14.95 -10.77 9.16
N LEU A 20 14.89 -9.58 8.56
CA LEU A 20 13.99 -8.53 8.98
C LEU A 20 12.55 -9.07 8.80
N HIS A 21 11.98 -9.53 9.88
CA HIS A 21 10.57 -9.89 9.95
C HIS A 21 9.78 -8.58 9.86
N ALA A 22 8.67 -8.60 9.12
CA ALA A 22 7.71 -7.48 9.00
C ALA A 22 7.11 -7.03 10.36
N GLN A 23 7.51 -7.66 11.46
CA GLN A 23 7.00 -7.49 12.82
C GLN A 23 7.49 -6.23 13.56
N ASP A 24 8.48 -5.49 13.04
CA ASP A 24 9.09 -4.34 13.75
C ASP A 24 8.82 -2.99 13.07
N GLN A 25 7.62 -2.82 12.49
CA GLN A 25 7.21 -1.49 12.03
C GLN A 25 6.80 -0.63 13.25
N PRO A 26 7.61 0.35 13.70
CA PRO A 26 7.26 1.14 14.87
C PRO A 26 5.93 1.87 14.64
N PRO A 27 5.12 2.06 15.70
CA PRO A 27 3.84 2.73 15.59
C PRO A 27 4.03 4.18 15.16
N GLN A 28 3.27 4.62 14.19
CA GLN A 28 3.16 6.00 13.78
C GLN A 28 2.01 6.64 14.57
N PRO A 29 2.21 7.73 15.33
CA PRO A 29 1.11 8.48 15.90
C PRO A 29 0.16 8.94 14.80
N PRO A 30 -1.17 8.83 14.99
CA PRO A 30 -2.13 9.24 13.98
C PRO A 30 -2.14 10.76 13.84
N PHE A 31 -2.43 11.24 12.64
CA PHE A 31 -2.49 12.66 12.36
C PHE A 31 -3.45 12.99 11.22
N ARG A 32 -3.92 14.24 11.20
CA ARG A 32 -4.70 14.77 10.09
C ARG A 32 -3.78 15.18 8.94
N ILE A 33 -4.07 14.71 7.74
CA ILE A 33 -3.34 15.08 6.51
C ILE A 33 -3.91 16.39 5.96
N ALA A 34 -5.22 16.41 5.66
CA ALA A 34 -5.96 17.58 5.19
C ALA A 34 -7.47 17.30 5.27
N GLY A 35 -8.28 18.30 5.57
CA GLY A 35 -9.72 18.18 5.63
C GLY A 35 -10.17 17.02 6.51
N ASN A 36 -10.88 16.07 5.92
CA ASN A 36 -11.40 14.87 6.56
C ASN A 36 -10.54 13.61 6.31
N LEU A 37 -9.32 13.76 5.84
CA LEU A 37 -8.38 12.68 5.55
C LEU A 37 -7.31 12.59 6.63
N TYR A 38 -7.14 11.39 7.22
CA TYR A 38 -6.23 11.11 8.32
C TYR A 38 -5.33 9.92 8.00
N TYR A 39 -4.12 9.91 8.56
CA TYR A 39 -3.20 8.78 8.59
C TYR A 39 -3.41 8.01 9.89
N VAL A 40 -3.59 6.68 9.80
CA VAL A 40 -3.83 5.81 10.96
C VAL A 40 -2.99 4.53 10.95
N GLY A 41 -2.07 4.39 9.97
CA GLY A 41 -1.19 3.23 9.79
C GLY A 41 0.06 3.23 10.67
N THR A 42 1.06 2.46 10.24
CA THR A 42 2.40 2.38 10.87
C THR A 42 3.34 3.43 10.23
N ASN A 43 4.63 3.39 10.56
CA ASN A 43 5.61 4.30 9.95
C ASN A 43 5.88 4.02 8.46
N ASP A 44 5.46 2.85 7.91
CA ASP A 44 5.57 2.54 6.49
C ASP A 44 4.30 1.92 5.90
N LEU A 45 3.66 0.93 6.56
CA LEU A 45 2.41 0.37 6.07
C LEU A 45 1.28 1.37 6.26
N ALA A 46 0.88 1.99 5.15
CA ALA A 46 -0.06 3.10 5.19
C ALA A 46 -1.51 2.60 5.34
N SER A 47 -2.22 3.22 6.27
CA SER A 47 -3.67 3.11 6.44
C SER A 47 -4.28 4.49 6.55
N TYR A 48 -5.38 4.73 5.86
CA TYR A 48 -6.04 6.03 5.79
C TYR A 48 -7.47 5.96 6.28
N LEU A 49 -7.85 6.91 7.12
CA LEU A 49 -9.24 7.11 7.55
C LEU A 49 -9.80 8.36 6.87
N ILE A 50 -10.91 8.20 6.15
CA ILE A 50 -11.68 9.32 5.61
C ILE A 50 -12.99 9.41 6.38
N THR A 51 -13.20 10.54 7.07
CA THR A 51 -14.35 10.71 7.95
C THR A 51 -15.49 11.45 7.29
N THR A 52 -16.72 11.00 7.56
CA THR A 52 -17.94 11.68 7.11
C THR A 52 -19.01 11.62 8.22
N PRO A 53 -20.05 12.48 8.17
CA PRO A 53 -21.19 12.35 9.09
C PRO A 53 -21.96 11.04 8.96
N ALA A 54 -21.85 10.34 7.83
CA ALA A 54 -22.52 9.06 7.57
C ALA A 54 -21.70 7.83 8.00
N GLY A 55 -20.52 8.04 8.60
CA GLY A 55 -19.55 7.01 8.98
C GLY A 55 -18.22 7.24 8.28
N HIS A 56 -17.33 6.23 8.31
CA HIS A 56 -15.95 6.38 7.84
C HIS A 56 -15.58 5.35 6.78
N ILE A 57 -14.60 5.70 5.95
CA ILE A 57 -13.95 4.80 4.99
C ILE A 57 -12.54 4.53 5.51
N LEU A 58 -12.15 3.27 5.58
CA LEU A 58 -10.77 2.85 5.84
C LEU A 58 -10.16 2.31 4.56
N ILE A 59 -8.96 2.77 4.21
CA ILE A 59 -8.15 2.22 3.12
C ILE A 59 -6.94 1.53 3.72
N ASN A 60 -6.75 0.24 3.42
CA ASN A 60 -5.77 -0.70 3.92
C ASN A 60 -5.93 -1.04 5.40
N SER A 61 -6.15 -2.31 5.66
CA SER A 61 -6.16 -2.89 7.02
C SER A 61 -4.75 -3.25 7.50
N THR A 62 -3.78 -3.28 6.61
CA THR A 62 -2.39 -3.70 6.80
C THR A 62 -2.27 -5.15 7.31
N LEU A 63 -1.23 -5.47 8.08
CA LEU A 63 -1.07 -6.77 8.73
C LEU A 63 -2.16 -6.98 9.79
N GLU A 64 -2.52 -8.24 10.05
CA GLU A 64 -3.55 -8.57 11.05
C GLU A 64 -3.18 -8.05 12.45
N GLU A 65 -1.92 -8.18 12.85
CA GLU A 65 -1.41 -7.69 14.13
C GLU A 65 -1.44 -6.15 14.28
N ASN A 66 -1.59 -5.43 13.17
CA ASN A 66 -1.70 -3.97 13.19
C ASN A 66 -3.14 -3.47 13.41
N VAL A 67 -4.15 -4.31 13.30
CA VAL A 67 -5.56 -3.90 13.48
C VAL A 67 -5.81 -3.23 14.84
N PRO A 68 -5.27 -3.74 15.99
CA PRO A 68 -5.38 -3.05 17.26
C PRO A 68 -4.69 -1.68 17.30
N LEU A 69 -3.59 -1.48 16.53
CA LEU A 69 -2.94 -0.18 16.39
C LEU A 69 -3.83 0.78 15.61
N ILE A 70 -4.36 0.36 14.46
CA ILE A 70 -5.26 1.17 13.64
C ILE A 70 -6.49 1.58 14.45
N GLN A 71 -7.08 0.66 15.21
CA GLN A 71 -8.21 0.95 16.09
C GLN A 71 -7.84 2.04 17.11
N ARG A 72 -6.74 1.88 17.86
CA ARG A 72 -6.28 2.90 18.82
C ARG A 72 -6.02 4.24 18.15
N ASN A 73 -5.42 4.25 16.95
CA ASN A 73 -5.14 5.46 16.20
C ASN A 73 -6.43 6.20 15.80
N VAL A 74 -7.45 5.47 15.34
CA VAL A 74 -8.79 6.03 15.04
C VAL A 74 -9.42 6.63 16.31
N GLU A 75 -9.35 5.93 17.44
CA GLU A 75 -9.91 6.36 18.73
C GLU A 75 -9.15 7.57 19.30
N GLN A 76 -7.83 7.64 19.15
CA GLN A 76 -7.01 8.82 19.55
C GLN A 76 -7.37 10.09 18.77
N LEU A 77 -7.85 9.94 17.54
CA LEU A 77 -8.36 11.05 16.72
C LEU A 77 -9.78 11.49 17.14
N GLY A 78 -10.40 10.80 18.11
CA GLY A 78 -11.76 11.08 18.60
C GLY A 78 -12.88 10.42 17.79
N PHE A 79 -12.56 9.47 16.91
CA PHE A 79 -13.53 8.72 16.12
C PHE A 79 -13.78 7.33 16.72
N ARG A 80 -14.93 6.73 16.41
CA ARG A 80 -15.21 5.34 16.81
C ARG A 80 -14.80 4.40 15.68
N PHE A 81 -14.03 3.37 15.98
CA PHE A 81 -13.63 2.35 15.01
C PHE A 81 -14.86 1.64 14.39
N THR A 82 -15.92 1.41 15.17
CA THR A 82 -17.18 0.80 14.70
C THR A 82 -17.98 1.69 13.73
N ASP A 83 -17.62 2.95 13.56
CA ASP A 83 -18.21 3.83 12.55
C ASP A 83 -17.58 3.70 11.16
N ILE A 84 -16.57 2.84 10.99
CA ILE A 84 -16.08 2.45 9.68
C ILE A 84 -17.18 1.64 8.98
N LYS A 85 -17.68 2.17 7.87
CA LYS A 85 -18.78 1.59 7.07
C LYS A 85 -18.29 0.97 5.77
N ILE A 86 -17.12 1.41 5.29
CA ILE A 86 -16.52 0.91 4.06
C ILE A 86 -15.05 0.60 4.33
N LEU A 87 -14.62 -0.58 3.89
CA LEU A 87 -13.23 -1.02 3.88
C LEU A 87 -12.77 -1.16 2.43
N LEU A 88 -11.65 -0.55 2.10
CA LEU A 88 -10.98 -0.58 0.80
C LEU A 88 -9.54 -1.04 0.96
N ILE A 89 -8.96 -1.54 -0.11
CA ILE A 89 -7.52 -1.87 -0.16
C ILE A 89 -6.85 -1.23 -1.37
N SER A 90 -5.53 -1.09 -1.31
CA SER A 90 -4.71 -0.72 -2.46
C SER A 90 -4.44 -1.93 -3.36
N HIS A 91 -4.20 -3.11 -2.77
CA HIS A 91 -4.00 -4.38 -3.48
C HIS A 91 -4.00 -5.56 -2.49
N ALA A 92 -4.13 -6.78 -3.03
CA ALA A 92 -4.37 -8.01 -2.27
C ALA A 92 -3.11 -8.69 -1.72
N HIS A 93 -2.07 -7.94 -1.31
CA HIS A 93 -0.96 -8.51 -0.56
C HIS A 93 -1.22 -8.43 0.95
N TRP A 94 -0.60 -9.34 1.71
CA TRP A 94 -0.81 -9.51 3.15
C TRP A 94 -0.50 -8.24 3.96
N ASP A 95 0.46 -7.44 3.53
CA ASP A 95 0.86 -6.21 4.19
C ASP A 95 -0.12 -5.04 4.00
N HIS A 96 -1.15 -5.23 3.17
CA HIS A 96 -2.23 -4.26 2.95
C HIS A 96 -3.61 -4.81 3.31
N ASP A 97 -3.79 -6.14 3.30
CA ASP A 97 -5.10 -6.78 3.38
C ASP A 97 -5.27 -7.78 4.54
N ALA A 98 -4.20 -8.25 5.19
CA ALA A 98 -4.29 -9.33 6.17
C ALA A 98 -5.23 -9.00 7.35
N GLY A 99 -5.37 -7.73 7.72
CA GLY A 99 -6.28 -7.28 8.77
C GLY A 99 -7.74 -7.16 8.34
N SER A 100 -8.10 -7.35 7.05
CA SER A 100 -9.45 -7.04 6.54
C SER A 100 -10.53 -7.91 7.16
N ALA A 101 -10.28 -9.20 7.41
CA ALA A 101 -11.21 -10.08 8.11
C ALA A 101 -11.55 -9.54 9.51
N SER A 102 -10.53 -9.16 10.27
CA SER A 102 -10.67 -8.61 11.63
C SER A 102 -11.37 -7.25 11.62
N VAL A 103 -11.01 -6.33 10.71
CA VAL A 103 -11.69 -5.04 10.55
C VAL A 103 -13.17 -5.24 10.23
N LYS A 104 -13.48 -6.10 9.26
CA LYS A 104 -14.86 -6.39 8.85
C LYS A 104 -15.66 -7.00 10.02
N GLN A 105 -15.08 -7.92 10.78
CA GLN A 105 -15.71 -8.53 11.96
C GLN A 105 -16.03 -7.48 13.05
N LEU A 106 -15.10 -6.56 13.32
CA LEU A 106 -15.23 -5.55 14.37
C LEU A 106 -16.20 -4.41 14.00
N THR A 107 -16.32 -4.09 12.70
CA THR A 107 -17.04 -2.88 12.26
C THR A 107 -18.31 -3.17 11.47
N GLY A 108 -18.45 -4.36 10.88
CA GLY A 108 -19.50 -4.66 9.91
C GLY A 108 -19.33 -3.89 8.60
N ALA A 109 -18.14 -3.36 8.30
CA ALA A 109 -17.89 -2.58 7.09
C ALA A 109 -18.15 -3.38 5.82
N THR A 110 -18.71 -2.71 4.81
CA THR A 110 -18.79 -3.24 3.44
C THR A 110 -17.41 -3.28 2.83
N TYR A 111 -16.90 -4.47 2.55
CA TYR A 111 -15.59 -4.67 1.95
C TYR A 111 -15.68 -4.63 0.41
N MET A 112 -14.98 -3.70 -0.21
CA MET A 112 -15.02 -3.46 -1.65
C MET A 112 -13.62 -3.61 -2.25
N VAL A 113 -13.50 -4.45 -3.29
CA VAL A 113 -12.21 -4.82 -3.89
C VAL A 113 -12.30 -4.75 -5.41
N MET A 114 -11.23 -4.32 -6.07
CA MET A 114 -11.10 -4.33 -7.52
C MET A 114 -11.17 -5.76 -8.08
N ALA A 115 -11.90 -5.95 -9.15
CA ALA A 115 -12.21 -7.27 -9.73
C ALA A 115 -10.99 -8.20 -9.88
N GLY A 116 -9.82 -7.65 -10.25
CA GLY A 116 -8.60 -8.43 -10.45
C GLY A 116 -8.00 -9.05 -9.18
N ASP A 117 -8.38 -8.56 -8.00
CA ASP A 117 -7.86 -9.02 -6.70
C ASP A 117 -8.89 -9.81 -5.87
N VAL A 118 -10.14 -9.96 -6.33
CA VAL A 118 -11.22 -10.63 -5.58
C VAL A 118 -10.85 -12.06 -5.20
N ASP A 119 -10.42 -12.87 -6.18
CA ASP A 119 -10.05 -14.28 -5.93
C ASP A 119 -8.89 -14.40 -4.93
N VAL A 120 -7.95 -13.43 -4.94
CA VAL A 120 -6.79 -13.43 -4.05
C VAL A 120 -7.26 -13.19 -2.61
N VAL A 121 -8.08 -12.16 -2.36
CA VAL A 121 -8.55 -11.86 -0.99
C VAL A 121 -9.51 -12.94 -0.47
N GLU A 122 -10.39 -13.50 -1.32
CA GLU A 122 -11.32 -14.54 -0.92
C GLU A 122 -10.65 -15.91 -0.70
N SER A 123 -9.45 -16.11 -1.28
CA SER A 123 -8.63 -17.30 -1.00
C SER A 123 -7.63 -17.10 0.13
N GLY A 124 -7.50 -15.87 0.69
CA GLY A 124 -6.50 -15.54 1.69
C GLY A 124 -5.07 -15.58 1.13
N GLY A 125 -4.89 -15.03 -0.07
CA GLY A 125 -3.60 -14.93 -0.76
C GLY A 125 -3.23 -16.15 -1.60
N LYS A 126 -3.93 -17.29 -1.51
CA LYS A 126 -3.53 -18.57 -2.14
C LYS A 126 -3.51 -18.51 -3.67
N THR A 127 -4.33 -17.65 -4.28
CA THR A 127 -4.41 -17.51 -5.74
C THR A 127 -3.55 -16.38 -6.28
N ASP A 128 -2.75 -15.73 -5.42
CA ASP A 128 -1.80 -14.73 -5.89
C ASP A 128 -0.79 -15.34 -6.86
N PHE A 129 -0.53 -14.64 -7.97
CA PHE A 129 0.28 -15.14 -9.08
C PHE A 129 1.76 -15.34 -8.72
N GLN A 130 2.25 -14.59 -7.70
CA GLN A 130 3.65 -14.61 -7.26
C GLN A 130 3.82 -15.29 -5.91
N TYR A 131 2.94 -14.97 -4.97
CA TYR A 131 3.12 -15.33 -3.55
C TYR A 131 2.18 -16.43 -3.06
N GLY A 132 1.24 -16.91 -3.88
CA GLY A 132 0.20 -17.87 -3.47
C GLY A 132 0.72 -19.20 -2.90
N ASN A 133 1.95 -19.58 -3.22
CA ASN A 133 2.62 -20.77 -2.69
C ASN A 133 3.55 -20.48 -1.49
N GLN A 134 3.59 -19.27 -0.98
CA GLN A 134 4.45 -18.87 0.15
C GLN A 134 3.62 -18.77 1.44
N PRO A 135 3.79 -19.70 2.40
CA PRO A 135 2.98 -19.70 3.62
C PRO A 135 3.02 -18.39 4.41
N SER A 136 4.15 -17.67 4.39
CA SER A 136 4.32 -16.37 5.06
C SER A 136 3.55 -15.22 4.42
N SER A 137 3.01 -15.41 3.22
CA SER A 137 2.23 -14.42 2.48
C SER A 137 0.73 -14.71 2.51
N LEU A 138 0.32 -15.78 3.18
CA LEU A 138 -1.09 -16.14 3.35
C LEU A 138 -1.68 -15.42 4.56
N TYR A 139 -2.96 -15.11 4.48
CA TYR A 139 -3.69 -14.34 5.49
C TYR A 139 -5.16 -14.80 5.61
N PRO A 140 -5.92 -14.34 6.61
CA PRO A 140 -7.33 -14.72 6.74
C PRO A 140 -8.15 -14.31 5.52
N ALA A 141 -8.80 -15.29 4.88
CA ALA A 141 -9.68 -15.07 3.74
C ALA A 141 -10.86 -14.18 4.12
N THR A 142 -11.18 -13.21 3.27
CA THR A 142 -12.24 -12.24 3.53
C THR A 142 -13.20 -12.15 2.36
N LYS A 143 -14.49 -12.39 2.60
CA LYS A 143 -15.51 -12.30 1.57
C LYS A 143 -15.69 -10.85 1.12
N VAL A 144 -15.64 -10.62 -0.19
CA VAL A 144 -15.90 -9.33 -0.84
C VAL A 144 -17.42 -9.10 -0.91
N ASP A 145 -17.87 -7.90 -0.50
CA ASP A 145 -19.27 -7.51 -0.56
C ASP A 145 -19.63 -6.77 -1.85
N ARG A 146 -18.66 -6.00 -2.39
CA ARG A 146 -18.82 -5.30 -3.67
C ARG A 146 -17.55 -5.40 -4.50
N VAL A 147 -17.69 -5.92 -5.72
CA VAL A 147 -16.63 -5.91 -6.72
C VAL A 147 -16.58 -4.54 -7.39
N LEU A 148 -15.38 -3.96 -7.49
CA LEU A 148 -15.13 -2.69 -8.14
C LEU A 148 -14.47 -2.90 -9.50
N HIS A 149 -14.74 -1.96 -10.41
CA HIS A 149 -14.12 -1.85 -11.71
C HIS A 149 -13.42 -0.50 -11.88
N ASP A 150 -12.61 -0.38 -12.94
CA ASP A 150 -11.91 0.86 -13.25
C ASP A 150 -12.88 2.04 -13.42
N GLY A 151 -12.62 3.13 -12.68
CA GLY A 151 -13.47 4.32 -12.68
C GLY A 151 -14.67 4.27 -11.75
N ASP A 152 -14.90 3.17 -11.03
CA ASP A 152 -16.00 3.08 -10.06
C ASP A 152 -15.85 4.09 -8.94
N GLU A 153 -16.99 4.70 -8.59
CA GLU A 153 -17.07 5.61 -7.45
C GLU A 153 -17.53 4.88 -6.18
N VAL A 154 -16.82 5.18 -5.09
CA VAL A 154 -17.19 4.80 -3.72
C VAL A 154 -17.66 6.06 -2.99
N LYS A 155 -18.94 6.06 -2.58
CA LYS A 155 -19.57 7.23 -1.95
C LYS A 155 -19.97 6.94 -0.53
N LEU A 156 -19.65 7.86 0.38
CA LEU A 156 -20.14 7.85 1.75
C LEU A 156 -20.35 9.30 2.21
N GLY A 157 -21.60 9.65 2.56
CA GLY A 157 -21.95 11.05 2.85
C GLY A 157 -21.65 11.96 1.64
N ASN A 158 -20.88 13.00 1.87
CA ASN A 158 -20.44 13.96 0.85
C ASN A 158 -19.06 13.65 0.24
N THR A 159 -18.46 12.53 0.60
CA THR A 159 -17.14 12.12 0.10
C THR A 159 -17.30 11.11 -1.03
N VAL A 160 -16.53 11.30 -2.10
CA VAL A 160 -16.44 10.41 -3.26
C VAL A 160 -14.99 10.03 -3.48
N LEU A 161 -14.70 8.73 -3.53
CA LEU A 161 -13.44 8.20 -3.99
C LEU A 161 -13.63 7.57 -5.36
N VAL A 162 -12.63 7.71 -6.24
CA VAL A 162 -12.61 7.03 -7.54
C VAL A 162 -11.54 5.93 -7.50
N ALA A 163 -11.94 4.72 -7.90
CA ALA A 163 -11.06 3.57 -8.01
C ALA A 163 -10.41 3.55 -9.40
N HIS A 164 -9.11 3.77 -9.49
CA HIS A 164 -8.36 3.65 -10.74
C HIS A 164 -7.63 2.30 -10.77
N LEU A 165 -7.94 1.45 -11.75
CA LEU A 165 -7.22 0.20 -11.95
C LEU A 165 -5.80 0.49 -12.46
N THR A 166 -4.81 0.25 -11.59
CA THR A 166 -3.37 0.41 -11.86
C THR A 166 -2.67 -0.95 -11.67
N PRO A 167 -2.91 -1.92 -12.60
CA PRO A 167 -2.53 -3.32 -12.44
C PRO A 167 -1.04 -3.54 -12.75
N GLY A 168 -0.53 -4.72 -12.41
CA GLY A 168 0.86 -5.15 -12.63
C GLY A 168 1.48 -5.65 -11.34
N HIS A 169 1.41 -4.86 -10.27
CA HIS A 169 1.85 -5.28 -8.93
C HIS A 169 0.96 -6.40 -8.38
N THR A 170 -0.34 -6.24 -8.48
CA THR A 170 -1.37 -7.29 -8.51
C THR A 170 -2.29 -7.04 -9.70
N LYS A 171 -3.17 -7.99 -10.04
CA LYS A 171 -4.12 -7.85 -11.15
C LYS A 171 -5.20 -6.79 -10.87
N GLY A 172 -5.51 -6.55 -9.59
CA GLY A 172 -6.49 -5.58 -9.12
C GLY A 172 -5.89 -4.39 -8.38
N CYS A 173 -4.57 -4.16 -8.46
CA CYS A 173 -3.95 -3.02 -7.80
C CYS A 173 -4.70 -1.73 -8.15
N THR A 174 -5.05 -0.96 -7.11
CA THR A 174 -5.94 0.20 -7.19
C THR A 174 -5.23 1.44 -6.66
N THR A 175 -5.23 2.50 -7.46
CA THR A 175 -4.90 3.86 -7.03
C THR A 175 -6.19 4.59 -6.74
N TRP A 176 -6.28 5.22 -5.57
CA TRP A 176 -7.47 5.97 -5.14
C TRP A 176 -7.28 7.46 -5.36
N THR A 177 -8.31 8.15 -5.88
CA THR A 177 -8.35 9.61 -5.91
C THR A 177 -9.58 10.12 -5.18
N LEU A 178 -9.43 11.25 -4.51
CA LEU A 178 -10.50 12.00 -3.87
C LEU A 178 -10.17 13.48 -3.82
N GLU A 179 -11.16 14.30 -3.50
CA GLU A 179 -10.96 15.72 -3.21
C GLU A 179 -11.18 15.98 -1.73
N VAL A 180 -10.32 16.82 -1.13
CA VAL A 180 -10.46 17.31 0.25
C VAL A 180 -10.48 18.82 0.28
N GLN A 181 -11.23 19.37 1.24
CA GLN A 181 -11.30 20.82 1.48
C GLN A 181 -10.41 21.20 2.66
N GLU A 182 -9.51 22.14 2.47
CA GLU A 182 -8.70 22.70 3.55
C GLU A 182 -8.54 24.21 3.36
N ALA A 183 -8.86 24.99 4.40
CA ALA A 183 -8.75 26.46 4.40
C ALA A 183 -9.43 27.14 3.17
N GLY A 184 -10.60 26.63 2.76
CA GLY A 184 -11.37 27.19 1.63
C GLY A 184 -10.86 26.80 0.24
N ARG A 185 -9.86 25.92 0.13
CA ARG A 185 -9.31 25.40 -1.11
C ARG A 185 -9.59 23.90 -1.24
N THR A 186 -9.88 23.46 -2.48
CA THR A 186 -9.97 22.03 -2.83
C THR A 186 -8.61 21.52 -3.24
N TYR A 187 -8.21 20.37 -2.70
CA TYR A 187 -7.00 19.66 -3.06
C TYR A 187 -7.34 18.29 -3.64
N LYS A 188 -6.69 17.96 -4.75
CA LYS A 188 -6.77 16.64 -5.38
C LYS A 188 -5.76 15.70 -4.74
N VAL A 189 -6.26 14.63 -4.14
CA VAL A 189 -5.46 13.62 -3.46
C VAL A 189 -5.30 12.42 -4.37
N VAL A 190 -4.08 11.90 -4.47
CA VAL A 190 -3.77 10.61 -5.10
C VAL A 190 -3.13 9.71 -4.06
N ILE A 191 -3.75 8.55 -3.78
CA ILE A 191 -3.21 7.47 -2.95
C ILE A 191 -2.79 6.35 -3.89
N VAL A 192 -1.51 6.28 -4.21
CA VAL A 192 -0.97 5.31 -5.17
C VAL A 192 -1.00 3.91 -4.57
N GLY A 193 -1.55 2.93 -5.30
CA GLY A 193 -1.57 1.54 -4.89
C GLY A 193 -0.17 0.93 -4.82
N SER A 194 0.36 0.48 -5.94
CA SER A 194 1.78 0.10 -6.08
C SER A 194 2.17 -0.02 -7.55
N PRO A 195 3.10 0.79 -8.05
CA PRO A 195 3.70 0.61 -9.38
C PRO A 195 5.03 -0.16 -9.32
N ASN A 196 5.37 -0.78 -8.19
CA ASN A 196 6.66 -1.44 -7.98
C ASN A 196 6.68 -2.83 -8.63
N VAL A 197 7.78 -3.14 -9.33
CA VAL A 197 8.12 -4.49 -9.75
C VAL A 197 8.92 -5.14 -8.62
N ASN A 198 8.31 -6.08 -7.91
CA ASN A 198 8.96 -6.74 -6.79
C ASN A 198 10.07 -7.71 -7.26
N PRO A 199 11.09 -7.96 -6.43
CA PRO A 199 12.08 -8.99 -6.71
C PRO A 199 11.41 -10.34 -7.02
N GLY A 200 11.87 -10.98 -8.11
CA GLY A 200 11.31 -12.26 -8.57
C GLY A 200 10.10 -12.16 -9.51
N TYR A 201 9.55 -10.97 -9.75
CA TYR A 201 8.49 -10.81 -10.75
C TYR A 201 9.01 -11.10 -12.15
N GLN A 202 8.32 -11.99 -12.86
CA GLN A 202 8.57 -12.29 -14.26
C GLN A 202 7.69 -11.39 -15.13
N LEU A 203 8.31 -10.42 -15.81
CA LEU A 203 7.62 -9.50 -16.73
C LEU A 203 7.47 -10.08 -18.13
N VAL A 204 8.29 -11.10 -18.48
CA VAL A 204 8.34 -11.76 -19.78
C VAL A 204 7.99 -13.24 -19.62
N ASN A 205 7.11 -13.75 -20.47
CA ASN A 205 6.69 -15.16 -20.48
C ASN A 205 6.09 -15.65 -19.14
N ASN A 206 5.45 -14.78 -18.38
CA ASN A 206 4.79 -15.13 -17.13
C ASN A 206 3.51 -15.93 -17.41
N GLN A 207 3.51 -17.22 -17.08
CA GLN A 207 2.36 -18.11 -17.33
C GLN A 207 1.17 -17.80 -16.40
N SER A 208 1.42 -17.35 -15.18
CA SER A 208 0.38 -17.02 -14.18
C SER A 208 -0.21 -15.63 -14.38
N TYR A 209 0.54 -14.73 -15.06
CA TYR A 209 0.13 -13.37 -15.36
C TYR A 209 0.68 -12.91 -16.73
N PRO A 210 0.15 -13.44 -17.84
CA PRO A 210 0.69 -13.18 -19.18
C PRO A 210 0.71 -11.70 -19.58
N GLN A 211 -0.23 -10.88 -19.08
CA GLN A 211 -0.33 -9.45 -19.43
C GLN A 211 0.47 -8.53 -18.51
N ILE A 212 1.25 -9.05 -17.56
CA ILE A 212 1.87 -8.25 -16.48
C ILE A 212 2.64 -7.01 -17.01
N ALA A 213 3.41 -7.15 -18.09
CA ALA A 213 4.16 -6.02 -18.66
C ALA A 213 3.23 -4.96 -19.26
N ALA A 214 2.21 -5.37 -20.01
CA ALA A 214 1.21 -4.47 -20.60
C ALA A 214 0.39 -3.75 -19.50
N ASP A 215 0.13 -4.43 -18.39
CA ASP A 215 -0.58 -3.88 -17.25
C ASP A 215 0.27 -2.83 -16.50
N TYR A 216 1.57 -3.05 -16.32
CA TYR A 216 2.47 -2.00 -15.81
C TYR A 216 2.53 -0.78 -16.75
N GLU A 217 2.60 -0.99 -18.07
CA GLU A 217 2.53 0.10 -19.03
C GLU A 217 1.22 0.91 -18.90
N ARG A 218 0.09 0.22 -18.73
CA ARG A 218 -1.19 0.85 -18.44
C ARG A 218 -1.13 1.66 -17.15
N THR A 219 -0.58 1.09 -16.08
CA THR A 219 -0.44 1.73 -14.77
C THR A 219 0.29 3.05 -14.89
N PHE A 220 1.44 3.10 -15.57
CA PHE A 220 2.17 4.36 -15.74
C PHE A 220 1.43 5.38 -16.62
N ARG A 221 0.68 4.94 -17.63
CA ARG A 221 -0.20 5.86 -18.40
C ARG A 221 -1.28 6.47 -17.48
N VAL A 222 -1.94 5.67 -16.65
CA VAL A 222 -2.96 6.14 -15.71
C VAL A 222 -2.36 7.11 -14.71
N LEU A 223 -1.30 6.70 -13.99
CA LEU A 223 -0.66 7.54 -12.98
C LEU A 223 -0.22 8.89 -13.54
N LYS A 224 0.40 8.93 -14.71
CA LYS A 224 0.82 10.20 -15.37
C LYS A 224 -0.35 11.11 -15.76
N SER A 225 -1.56 10.57 -15.91
CA SER A 225 -2.76 11.35 -16.25
C SER A 225 -3.47 11.95 -15.03
N LEU A 226 -3.23 11.44 -13.81
CA LEU A 226 -3.93 11.88 -12.61
C LEU A 226 -3.40 13.23 -12.11
N PRO A 227 -4.29 14.23 -11.93
CA PRO A 227 -3.90 15.47 -11.27
C PRO A 227 -3.70 15.22 -9.78
N CYS A 228 -2.56 15.64 -9.24
CA CYS A 228 -2.18 15.42 -7.86
C CYS A 228 -1.69 16.71 -7.19
N ASP A 229 -2.36 17.14 -6.13
CA ASP A 229 -1.88 18.16 -5.19
C ASP A 229 -1.25 17.47 -3.97
N ILE A 230 -1.96 16.50 -3.35
CA ILE A 230 -1.52 15.75 -2.17
C ILE A 230 -1.12 14.35 -2.60
N PHE A 231 0.17 14.03 -2.45
CA PHE A 231 0.74 12.74 -2.81
C PHE A 231 0.83 11.81 -1.61
N LEU A 232 0.15 10.67 -1.70
CA LEU A 232 0.14 9.56 -0.74
C LEU A 232 0.31 8.22 -1.47
N GLY A 233 0.51 7.13 -0.72
CA GLY A 233 0.66 5.80 -1.30
C GLY A 233 0.46 4.68 -0.29
N ALA A 234 0.49 3.44 -0.75
CA ALA A 234 0.32 2.25 0.07
C ALA A 234 1.43 2.05 1.11
N HIS A 235 2.63 2.60 0.85
CA HIS A 235 3.73 2.66 1.82
C HIS A 235 4.13 4.10 2.11
N GLY A 236 4.54 4.37 3.36
CA GLY A 236 5.05 5.67 3.78
C GLY A 236 6.30 6.10 3.01
N SER A 237 7.14 5.13 2.65
CA SER A 237 8.35 5.33 1.83
C SER A 237 8.05 5.88 0.42
N TYR A 238 6.86 5.64 -0.16
CA TYR A 238 6.52 6.14 -1.49
C TYR A 238 6.44 7.66 -1.55
N PHE A 239 5.97 8.28 -0.48
CA PHE A 239 5.68 9.72 -0.42
C PHE A 239 6.48 10.46 0.68
N ASP A 240 7.59 9.87 1.16
CA ASP A 240 8.47 10.45 2.17
C ASP A 240 7.72 10.84 3.47
N LEU A 241 6.94 9.87 3.99
CA LEU A 241 6.13 10.06 5.20
C LEU A 241 6.95 10.62 6.37
N ALA A 242 8.12 10.05 6.65
CA ALA A 242 8.93 10.41 7.80
C ALA A 242 9.33 11.89 7.78
N SER A 243 9.82 12.39 6.63
CA SER A 243 10.22 13.79 6.45
C SER A 243 9.01 14.73 6.49
N LYS A 244 7.90 14.35 5.81
CA LYS A 244 6.67 15.14 5.79
C LYS A 244 6.01 15.22 7.18
N TYR A 245 6.00 14.11 7.91
CA TYR A 245 5.51 14.08 9.28
C TYR A 245 6.37 14.95 10.22
N ALA A 246 7.71 14.89 10.09
CA ALA A 246 8.60 15.76 10.86
C ALA A 246 8.32 17.26 10.58
N LYS A 247 8.09 17.63 9.32
CA LYS A 247 7.68 18.98 8.93
C LYS A 247 6.33 19.38 9.55
N LEU A 248 5.35 18.46 9.56
CA LEU A 248 4.06 18.68 10.19
C LEU A 248 4.23 18.98 11.69
N GLN A 249 5.07 18.19 12.39
CA GLN A 249 5.37 18.41 13.83
C GLN A 249 6.07 19.74 14.10
N GLN A 250 6.81 20.29 13.13
CA GLN A 250 7.43 21.60 13.18
C GLN A 250 6.47 22.75 12.83
N GLY A 251 5.18 22.44 12.54
CA GLY A 251 4.17 23.44 12.18
C GLY A 251 4.25 23.91 10.73
N VAL A 252 4.98 23.22 9.85
CA VAL A 252 4.97 23.52 8.42
C VAL A 252 3.56 23.21 7.87
N PRO A 253 2.89 24.17 7.23
CA PRO A 253 1.54 23.96 6.73
C PRO A 253 1.54 23.02 5.53
N MET A 254 0.59 22.10 5.48
CA MET A 254 0.30 21.22 4.32
C MET A 254 1.53 20.50 3.74
N PRO A 255 2.37 19.80 4.54
CA PRO A 255 3.63 19.23 4.06
C PRO A 255 3.41 18.05 3.07
N PHE A 256 2.18 17.54 2.97
CA PHE A 256 1.78 16.49 2.03
C PHE A 256 1.36 17.02 0.65
N VAL A 257 1.25 18.35 0.48
CA VAL A 257 1.09 18.96 -0.85
C VAL A 257 2.42 18.87 -1.58
N ASP A 258 2.50 17.93 -2.52
CA ASP A 258 3.76 17.56 -3.16
C ASP A 258 3.53 17.00 -4.58
N SER A 259 3.02 17.85 -5.47
CA SER A 259 2.79 17.48 -6.88
C SER A 259 4.08 17.10 -7.60
N GLN A 260 5.23 17.68 -7.21
CA GLN A 260 6.50 17.35 -7.85
C GLN A 260 7.02 15.99 -7.36
N GLY A 261 6.91 15.70 -6.06
CA GLY A 261 7.26 14.38 -5.50
C GLY A 261 6.45 13.26 -6.16
N TYR A 262 5.15 13.48 -6.41
CA TYR A 262 4.32 12.55 -7.17
C TYR A 262 4.88 12.27 -8.57
N LYS A 263 5.18 13.31 -9.34
CA LYS A 263 5.74 13.16 -10.70
C LYS A 263 7.08 12.44 -10.70
N ASN A 264 7.95 12.80 -9.75
CA ASN A 264 9.26 12.19 -9.60
C ASN A 264 9.13 10.69 -9.27
N TYR A 265 8.27 10.35 -8.30
CA TYR A 265 8.01 8.96 -7.92
C TYR A 265 7.51 8.12 -9.10
N VAL A 266 6.50 8.62 -9.84
CA VAL A 266 5.96 7.91 -11.00
C VAL A 266 7.03 7.71 -12.07
N ALA A 267 7.83 8.74 -12.39
CA ALA A 267 8.91 8.65 -13.38
C ALA A 267 10.01 7.67 -12.96
N GLU A 268 10.39 7.68 -11.68
CA GLU A 268 11.41 6.75 -11.15
C GLU A 268 10.94 5.30 -11.21
N ARG A 269 9.67 5.03 -10.82
CA ARG A 269 9.11 3.68 -10.87
C ARG A 269 8.93 3.19 -12.31
N GLU A 270 8.52 4.07 -13.24
CA GLU A 270 8.44 3.74 -14.67
C GLU A 270 9.82 3.35 -15.21
N ALA A 271 10.86 4.14 -14.92
CA ALA A 271 12.23 3.82 -15.33
C ALA A 271 12.70 2.47 -14.76
N ALA A 272 12.41 2.19 -13.49
CA ALA A 272 12.74 0.90 -12.87
C ALA A 272 12.04 -0.27 -13.56
N PHE A 273 10.77 -0.13 -13.90
CA PHE A 273 10.02 -1.12 -14.65
C PHE A 273 10.62 -1.34 -16.05
N GLN A 274 10.91 -0.28 -16.80
CA GLN A 274 11.50 -0.39 -18.15
C GLN A 274 12.85 -1.10 -18.12
N ASN A 275 13.72 -0.75 -17.16
CA ASN A 275 15.01 -1.41 -16.97
C ASN A 275 14.84 -2.91 -16.67
N ALA A 276 13.90 -3.28 -15.80
CA ALA A 276 13.63 -4.67 -15.48
C ALA A 276 13.09 -5.45 -16.69
N LEU A 277 12.20 -4.84 -17.46
CA LEU A 277 11.62 -5.44 -18.68
C LEU A 277 12.68 -5.66 -19.75
N GLU A 278 13.55 -4.68 -20.01
CA GLU A 278 14.66 -4.79 -20.95
C GLU A 278 15.66 -5.89 -20.53
N GLU A 279 16.00 -5.95 -19.24
CA GLU A 279 16.91 -6.95 -18.71
C GLU A 279 16.33 -8.37 -18.89
N GLN A 280 15.05 -8.58 -18.54
CA GLN A 280 14.40 -9.88 -18.69
C GLN A 280 14.23 -10.27 -20.18
N THR A 281 13.92 -9.31 -21.05
CA THR A 281 13.82 -9.55 -22.49
C THR A 281 15.17 -9.99 -23.09
N ARG A 282 16.28 -9.41 -22.62
CA ARG A 282 17.63 -9.81 -23.08
C ARG A 282 18.03 -11.20 -22.59
N ARG A 283 17.63 -11.59 -21.36
CA ARG A 283 17.92 -12.92 -20.79
C ARG A 283 17.07 -14.03 -21.42
N GLY A 284 15.90 -13.70 -21.98
CA GLY A 284 14.97 -14.65 -22.60
C GLY A 284 15.22 -14.91 -24.10
N ARG A 285 16.21 -14.21 -24.66
CA ARG A 285 16.73 -14.43 -26.05
C ARG A 285 17.93 -15.36 -26.04
#